data_4e3e81b838554150ca71b06b50d5013e
#
_entry.id   4e3e81b838554150ca71b06b50d5013e
#
_cell.length_a   1.000
_cell.length_b   1.000
_cell.length_c   1.000
_cell.angle_alpha   90.00
_cell.angle_beta   90.00
_cell.angle_gamma   90.00
#
_symmetry.space_group_name_H-M   'P 1'
#
loop_
_entity.id
_entity.type
_entity.pdbx_description
1 polymer ?
#
loop_
_entity_poly.entity_id
_entity_poly.type
_entity_poly.pdbx_seq_one_letter_code
_entity_poly.pdbx_strand_id
1 'polypeptide(L)'
;YWRWYTNNLGNNPGNDIWQVQVSNGNNNSWIDLENTNQSNSAWERVRFVLGQYIELTETMQFRYIASDLSNPGDGGSGGSLIEAALDDFSIGAIAFDVINGDINLDGEVNILDVVTLVNVALGFETSELADLNQDGEVNVIDVVLLVNLILED
;
A
#
# COMPACT_ATOMS: atom_id res chain seq x y z
N TYR A 1 5.04 9.12 0.99
CA TYR A 1 4.69 10.54 1.16
C TYR A 1 4.05 10.79 2.51
N TRP A 2 4.02 12.06 2.93
CA TRP A 2 3.19 12.51 4.01
C TRP A 2 1.98 13.23 3.44
N ARG A 3 0.81 13.02 4.02
CA ARG A 3 -0.41 13.74 3.69
C ARG A 3 -0.96 14.46 4.91
N TRP A 4 -1.57 15.61 4.66
CA TRP A 4 -2.52 16.26 5.53
C TRP A 4 -3.84 16.33 4.77
N TYR A 5 -4.92 15.85 5.36
CA TYR A 5 -6.21 15.89 4.73
C TYR A 5 -7.31 16.09 5.75
N THR A 6 -8.14 17.11 5.52
CA THR A 6 -9.34 17.35 6.31
C THR A 6 -10.52 17.61 5.39
N ASN A 7 -11.67 17.04 5.74
CA ASN A 7 -12.98 17.31 5.12
C ASN A 7 -14.11 17.25 6.17
N ASN A 8 -13.78 17.48 7.43
CA ASN A 8 -14.69 17.35 8.56
C ASN A 8 -15.30 18.69 9.00
N LEU A 9 -15.11 19.73 8.22
CA LEU A 9 -15.63 21.08 8.43
C LEU A 9 -16.61 21.47 7.30
N GLY A 10 -17.35 22.56 7.51
CA GLY A 10 -18.35 23.04 6.57
C GLY A 10 -19.74 22.49 6.81
N ASN A 11 -20.65 22.67 5.85
CA ASN A 11 -22.06 22.27 5.99
C ASN A 11 -22.32 20.79 5.64
N ASN A 12 -21.42 20.16 4.90
CA ASN A 12 -21.52 18.77 4.48
C ASN A 12 -20.22 18.00 4.76
N PRO A 13 -19.79 17.88 6.02
CA PRO A 13 -18.52 17.27 6.36
C PRO A 13 -18.49 15.77 6.02
N GLY A 14 -17.33 15.28 5.58
CA GLY A 14 -17.09 13.86 5.34
C GLY A 14 -17.59 13.32 4.01
N ASN A 15 -18.08 14.17 3.09
CA ASN A 15 -18.65 13.73 1.81
C ASN A 15 -17.63 13.71 0.65
N ASP A 16 -16.52 14.39 0.80
CA ASP A 16 -15.47 14.44 -0.21
C ASP A 16 -14.36 13.48 0.06
N ILE A 17 -13.56 13.19 -0.95
CA ILE A 17 -12.53 12.17 -0.88
C ILE A 17 -11.14 12.72 -1.15
N TRP A 18 -10.18 12.11 -0.50
CA TRP A 18 -8.79 12.10 -0.90
C TRP A 18 -8.54 10.84 -1.73
N GLN A 19 -7.95 11.00 -2.91
CA GLN A 19 -7.65 9.90 -3.81
C GLN A 19 -6.21 10.00 -4.30
N VAL A 20 -5.51 8.88 -4.29
CA VAL A 20 -4.19 8.74 -4.88
C VAL A 20 -4.24 7.63 -5.91
N GLN A 21 -3.76 7.93 -7.09
CA GLN A 21 -3.77 6.99 -8.18
C GLN A 21 -2.39 6.88 -8.82
N VAL A 22 -2.12 5.70 -9.36
CA VAL A 22 -0.93 5.38 -10.13
C VAL A 22 -1.29 4.90 -11.52
N SER A 23 -0.45 5.23 -12.49
CA SER A 23 -0.47 4.71 -13.86
C SER A 23 0.92 4.29 -14.27
N ASN A 24 1.04 3.20 -15.01
CA ASN A 24 2.31 2.77 -15.61
C ASN A 24 2.55 3.33 -17.04
N GLY A 25 1.74 4.29 -17.45
CA GLY A 25 1.82 4.90 -18.77
C GLY A 25 1.15 4.07 -19.87
N ASN A 26 0.69 2.86 -19.57
CA ASN A 26 0.02 2.00 -20.55
C ASN A 26 -1.49 2.30 -20.56
N ASN A 27 -2.03 2.54 -21.77
CA ASN A 27 -3.48 2.67 -22.01
C ASN A 27 -4.22 3.76 -21.23
N ASN A 28 -3.54 4.74 -20.66
CA ASN A 28 -4.15 5.83 -19.89
C ASN A 28 -5.01 5.32 -18.69
N SER A 29 -4.71 4.13 -18.19
CA SER A 29 -5.40 3.56 -17.03
C SER A 29 -4.80 4.06 -15.73
N TRP A 30 -5.66 4.24 -14.73
CA TRP A 30 -5.29 4.67 -13.38
C TRP A 30 -5.82 3.67 -12.38
N ILE A 31 -4.97 3.28 -11.44
CA ILE A 31 -5.31 2.37 -10.33
C ILE A 31 -5.28 3.15 -9.04
N ASP A 32 -6.31 2.98 -8.22
CA ASP A 32 -6.37 3.60 -6.91
C ASP A 32 -5.37 2.92 -5.96
N LEU A 33 -4.47 3.71 -5.42
CA LEU A 33 -3.63 3.34 -4.27
C LEU A 33 -4.34 3.69 -2.96
N GLU A 34 -5.04 4.81 -2.95
CA GLU A 34 -5.81 5.29 -1.82
C GLU A 34 -7.09 5.95 -2.32
N ASN A 35 -8.19 5.69 -1.62
CA ASN A 35 -9.47 6.34 -1.87
C ASN A 35 -10.21 6.39 -0.53
N THR A 36 -10.20 7.55 0.12
CA THR A 36 -10.71 7.66 1.49
C THR A 36 -11.39 8.99 1.73
N ASN A 37 -12.43 8.98 2.53
CA ASN A 37 -13.04 10.17 3.12
C ASN A 37 -12.60 10.39 4.58
N GLN A 38 -11.72 9.55 5.09
CA GLN A 38 -11.20 9.68 6.44
C GLN A 38 -10.33 10.91 6.56
N SER A 39 -10.68 11.75 7.49
CA SER A 39 -10.08 13.04 7.74
C SER A 39 -9.29 12.98 9.04
N ASN A 40 -8.05 13.48 9.00
CA ASN A 40 -7.22 13.61 10.18
C ASN A 40 -6.52 14.97 10.14
N SER A 41 -6.65 15.75 11.21
CA SER A 41 -5.97 17.04 11.34
C SER A 41 -4.52 16.88 11.80
N ALA A 42 -3.81 15.92 11.21
CA ALA A 42 -2.42 15.63 11.46
C ALA A 42 -1.73 15.14 10.18
N TRP A 43 -0.43 15.29 10.12
CA TRP A 43 0.37 14.67 9.08
C TRP A 43 0.42 13.16 9.27
N GLU A 44 0.04 12.42 8.24
CA GLU A 44 0.09 10.96 8.19
C GLU A 44 1.09 10.51 7.13
N ARG A 45 1.91 9.52 7.49
CA ARG A 45 2.81 8.89 6.54
C ARG A 45 2.11 7.73 5.85
N VAL A 46 2.08 7.78 4.52
CA VAL A 46 1.44 6.75 3.68
C VAL A 46 2.50 6.09 2.80
N ARG A 47 2.44 4.78 2.69
CA ARG A 47 3.37 3.97 1.90
C ARG A 47 2.60 2.94 1.10
N PHE A 48 3.08 2.64 -0.09
CA PHE A 48 2.60 1.57 -0.94
C PHE A 48 3.75 0.82 -1.56
N VAL A 49 3.61 -0.50 -1.68
CA VAL A 49 4.50 -1.35 -2.47
C VAL A 49 3.87 -1.44 -3.86
N LEU A 50 4.37 -0.65 -4.80
CA LEU A 50 3.72 -0.44 -6.08
C LEU A 50 3.56 -1.72 -6.90
N GLY A 51 4.52 -2.64 -6.82
CA GLY A 51 4.46 -3.92 -7.52
C GLY A 51 3.28 -4.81 -7.14
N GLN A 52 2.64 -4.56 -5.97
CA GLN A 52 1.40 -5.25 -5.56
C GLN A 52 0.15 -4.74 -6.28
N TYR A 53 0.22 -3.56 -6.89
CA TYR A 53 -0.92 -2.89 -7.52
C TYR A 53 -0.83 -2.85 -9.03
N ILE A 54 0.39 -2.70 -9.57
CA ILE A 54 0.60 -2.43 -10.98
C ILE A 54 1.99 -2.89 -11.42
N GLU A 55 2.10 -3.36 -12.66
CA GLU A 55 3.39 -3.62 -13.28
C GLU A 55 4.23 -2.32 -13.37
N LEU A 56 5.48 -2.40 -12.91
CA LEU A 56 6.37 -1.25 -12.86
C LEU A 56 6.99 -1.01 -14.25
N THR A 57 7.00 0.24 -14.67
CA THR A 57 7.58 0.69 -15.95
C THR A 57 8.42 1.94 -15.75
N GLU A 58 9.16 2.35 -16.76
CA GLU A 58 9.90 3.61 -16.77
C GLU A 58 8.99 4.85 -16.84
N THR A 59 7.71 4.66 -17.14
CA THR A 59 6.73 5.74 -17.37
C THR A 59 5.68 5.84 -16.26
N MET A 60 6.04 5.48 -15.03
CA MET A 60 5.15 5.59 -13.88
C MET A 60 4.70 7.04 -13.64
N GLN A 61 3.41 7.21 -13.38
CA GLN A 61 2.80 8.50 -13.07
C GLN A 61 1.94 8.38 -11.81
N PHE A 62 1.92 9.45 -11.02
CA PHE A 62 1.10 9.54 -9.83
C PHE A 62 0.22 10.77 -9.92
N ARG A 63 -0.99 10.67 -9.39
CA ARG A 63 -1.83 11.84 -9.18
C ARG A 63 -2.51 11.80 -7.83
N TYR A 64 -2.60 12.96 -7.24
CA TYR A 64 -3.21 13.21 -5.94
C TYR A 64 -4.42 14.10 -6.19
N ILE A 65 -5.56 13.71 -5.69
CA ILE A 65 -6.83 14.37 -5.93
C ILE A 65 -7.47 14.67 -4.59
N ALA A 66 -7.65 15.95 -4.30
CA ALA A 66 -8.51 16.44 -3.24
C ALA A 66 -9.60 17.25 -3.92
N SER A 67 -10.83 16.81 -3.84
CA SER A 67 -11.92 17.42 -4.60
C SER A 67 -13.13 17.66 -3.72
N ASP A 68 -13.74 18.80 -3.92
CA ASP A 68 -15.04 19.20 -3.37
C ASP A 68 -16.10 19.07 -4.49
N LEU A 69 -16.31 17.82 -4.92
CA LEU A 69 -17.20 17.52 -6.07
C LEU A 69 -18.57 17.01 -5.63
N SER A 70 -18.64 16.37 -4.47
CA SER A 70 -19.88 15.73 -4.02
C SER A 70 -20.91 16.73 -3.53
N ASN A 71 -20.45 17.84 -2.98
CA ASN A 71 -21.29 18.95 -2.55
C ASN A 71 -20.55 20.27 -2.83
N PRO A 72 -20.43 20.66 -4.10
CA PRO A 72 -19.79 21.92 -4.44
C PRO A 72 -20.50 23.05 -3.73
N GLY A 73 -19.74 23.92 -3.10
CA GLY A 73 -20.27 25.09 -2.41
C GLY A 73 -21.18 25.90 -3.34
N ASP A 74 -22.41 26.08 -2.97
CA ASP A 74 -23.34 26.93 -3.66
C ASP A 74 -23.09 28.36 -3.22
N GLY A 75 -22.38 29.15 -4.04
CA GLY A 75 -22.35 30.60 -3.99
C GLY A 75 -22.20 31.28 -2.63
N GLY A 76 -21.59 30.63 -1.65
CA GLY A 76 -21.30 31.17 -0.33
C GLY A 76 -21.98 30.51 0.88
N SER A 77 -22.72 29.42 0.69
CA SER A 77 -23.35 28.68 1.81
C SER A 77 -22.64 27.39 2.17
N GLY A 78 -21.54 27.09 1.52
CA GLY A 78 -20.56 26.11 1.95
C GLY A 78 -20.92 24.65 1.72
N GLY A 79 -20.22 24.04 0.81
CA GLY A 79 -19.94 22.62 0.82
C GLY A 79 -19.01 22.23 1.96
N SER A 80 -18.33 21.13 1.84
CA SER A 80 -17.25 20.75 2.73
C SER A 80 -16.10 21.77 2.65
N LEU A 81 -15.45 22.00 3.77
CA LEU A 81 -14.16 22.68 3.78
C LEU A 81 -13.09 21.59 3.70
N ILE A 82 -12.39 21.57 2.56
CA ILE A 82 -11.31 20.62 2.31
C ILE A 82 -9.98 21.35 2.43
N GLU A 83 -9.11 20.83 3.25
CA GLU A 83 -7.71 21.18 3.26
C GLU A 83 -6.87 19.94 2.96
N ALA A 84 -5.98 20.07 2.00
CA ALA A 84 -5.10 18.98 1.61
C ALA A 84 -3.69 19.49 1.35
N ALA A 85 -2.72 18.73 1.83
CA ALA A 85 -1.32 18.99 1.56
C ALA A 85 -0.56 17.67 1.40
N LEU A 86 0.49 17.72 0.61
CA LEU A 86 1.42 16.62 0.33
C LEU A 86 2.83 17.09 0.64
N ASP A 87 3.60 16.25 1.32
CA ASP A 87 5.01 16.50 1.61
C ASP A 87 5.84 15.22 1.50
N ASP A 88 7.15 15.37 1.33
CA ASP A 88 8.15 14.30 1.31
C ASP A 88 7.80 13.12 0.36
N PHE A 89 7.25 13.44 -0.82
CA PHE A 89 7.02 12.41 -1.83
C PHE A 89 8.36 11.83 -2.29
N SER A 90 8.49 10.53 -2.16
CA SER A 90 9.64 9.81 -2.64
C SER A 90 9.25 8.46 -3.24
N ILE A 91 9.92 8.08 -4.30
CA ILE A 91 9.91 6.73 -4.85
C ILE A 91 11.32 6.19 -4.71
N GLY A 92 11.44 5.04 -4.10
CA GLY A 92 12.70 4.33 -4.00
C GLY A 92 12.47 2.87 -4.36
N ALA A 93 13.50 2.21 -4.89
CA ALA A 93 13.56 0.80 -4.70
C ALA A 93 13.60 0.60 -3.18
N ILE A 94 12.57 -0.02 -2.63
CA ILE A 94 12.74 -0.62 -1.34
C ILE A 94 13.76 -1.74 -1.62
N ALA A 95 15.05 -1.50 -1.30
CA ALA A 95 15.80 -2.60 -0.81
C ALA A 95 15.03 -3.00 0.46
N PHE A 96 14.14 -3.99 0.31
CA PHE A 96 13.86 -4.78 1.45
C PHE A 96 15.24 -5.30 1.86
N ASP A 97 15.75 -4.99 3.02
CA ASP A 97 16.42 -6.03 3.76
C ASP A 97 15.35 -7.12 3.77
N VAL A 98 15.46 -8.06 2.84
CA VAL A 98 14.61 -9.24 2.84
C VAL A 98 14.95 -9.90 4.14
N ILE A 99 14.14 -9.61 5.16
CA ILE A 99 14.28 -10.30 6.43
C ILE A 99 14.00 -11.74 6.04
N ASN A 100 15.05 -12.56 6.08
CA ASN A 100 14.93 -13.95 5.66
C ASN A 100 13.82 -14.61 6.48
N GLY A 101 12.77 -15.05 5.81
CA GLY A 101 11.60 -15.61 6.47
C GLY A 101 10.37 -14.69 6.56
N ASP A 102 10.48 -13.39 6.22
CA ASP A 102 9.32 -12.49 6.06
C ASP A 102 8.68 -12.73 4.68
N ILE A 103 7.81 -13.72 4.62
CA ILE A 103 7.19 -14.18 3.36
C ILE A 103 6.03 -13.27 2.95
N ASN A 104 5.33 -12.69 3.93
CA ASN A 104 4.19 -11.79 3.71
C ASN A 104 4.61 -10.32 3.56
N LEU A 105 5.89 -9.99 3.80
CA LEU A 105 6.48 -8.66 3.67
C LEU A 105 5.87 -7.63 4.63
N ASP A 106 5.46 -8.05 5.85
CA ASP A 106 4.94 -7.13 6.86
C ASP A 106 6.04 -6.49 7.73
N GLY A 107 7.28 -6.97 7.62
CA GLY A 107 8.46 -6.49 8.34
C GLY A 107 8.74 -7.26 9.62
N GLU A 108 7.99 -8.31 9.92
CA GLU A 108 8.16 -9.18 11.09
C GLU A 108 8.21 -10.65 10.64
N VAL A 109 9.13 -11.43 11.16
CA VAL A 109 9.15 -12.89 10.91
C VAL A 109 8.39 -13.59 12.02
N ASN A 110 7.20 -14.08 11.70
CA ASN A 110 6.32 -14.68 12.70
C ASN A 110 5.42 -15.80 12.11
N ILE A 111 4.45 -16.25 12.88
CA ILE A 111 3.57 -17.37 12.47
C ILE A 111 2.73 -17.04 11.20
N LEU A 112 2.50 -15.78 10.87
CA LEU A 112 1.75 -15.40 9.68
C LEU A 112 2.52 -15.72 8.41
N ASP A 113 3.86 -15.63 8.46
CA ASP A 113 4.73 -16.05 7.36
C ASP A 113 4.69 -17.56 7.14
N VAL A 114 4.60 -18.34 8.23
CA VAL A 114 4.43 -19.80 8.12
C VAL A 114 3.12 -20.12 7.40
N VAL A 115 2.03 -19.43 7.73
CA VAL A 115 0.74 -19.62 7.06
C VAL A 115 0.84 -19.26 5.57
N THR A 116 1.47 -18.12 5.25
CA THR A 116 1.70 -17.69 3.88
C THR A 116 2.55 -18.70 3.12
N LEU A 117 3.65 -19.15 3.70
CA LEU A 117 4.55 -20.15 3.09
C LEU A 117 3.83 -21.48 2.83
N VAL A 118 2.98 -21.92 3.74
CA VAL A 118 2.16 -23.14 3.53
C VAL A 118 1.22 -22.96 2.34
N ASN A 119 0.59 -21.78 2.19
CA ASN A 119 -0.28 -21.48 1.03
C ASN A 119 0.52 -21.51 -0.28
N VAL A 120 1.74 -20.99 -0.28
CA VAL A 120 2.63 -21.05 -1.44
C VAL A 120 3.00 -22.51 -1.76
N ALA A 121 3.39 -23.30 -0.76
CA ALA A 121 3.76 -24.71 -0.94
C ALA A 121 2.59 -25.59 -1.43
N LEU A 122 1.35 -25.18 -1.11
CA LEU A 122 0.13 -25.85 -1.59
C LEU A 122 -0.33 -25.33 -2.98
N GLY A 123 0.36 -24.31 -3.54
CA GLY A 123 0.06 -23.75 -4.85
C GLY A 123 -1.15 -22.79 -4.88
N PHE A 124 -1.60 -22.28 -3.73
CA PHE A 124 -2.65 -21.28 -3.66
C PHE A 124 -2.12 -19.85 -3.91
N GLU A 125 -0.84 -19.63 -3.65
CA GLU A 125 -0.15 -18.36 -3.81
C GLU A 125 1.22 -18.59 -4.45
N THR A 126 1.90 -17.52 -4.88
CA THR A 126 3.27 -17.57 -5.39
C THR A 126 4.14 -16.55 -4.67
N SER A 127 5.34 -16.93 -4.28
CA SER A 127 6.33 -16.04 -3.71
C SER A 127 7.75 -16.53 -4.04
N GLU A 128 8.57 -15.65 -4.58
CA GLU A 128 9.99 -15.94 -4.81
C GLU A 128 10.80 -16.01 -3.50
N LEU A 129 10.23 -15.52 -2.39
CA LEU A 129 10.85 -15.51 -1.07
C LEU A 129 10.62 -16.82 -0.29
N ALA A 130 9.76 -17.69 -0.80
CA ALA A 130 9.32 -18.87 -0.11
C ALA A 130 10.31 -20.05 -0.20
N ASP A 131 11.24 -20.04 -1.15
CA ASP A 131 12.31 -21.00 -1.28
C ASP A 131 13.49 -20.62 -0.36
N LEU A 132 13.36 -20.98 0.91
CA LEU A 132 14.32 -20.60 1.94
C LEU A 132 15.64 -21.38 1.86
N ASN A 133 15.59 -22.59 1.32
CA ASN A 133 16.79 -23.43 1.15
C ASN A 133 17.45 -23.26 -0.21
N GLN A 134 16.82 -22.53 -1.13
CA GLN A 134 17.30 -22.22 -2.49
C GLN A 134 17.53 -23.47 -3.36
N ASP A 135 16.70 -24.51 -3.17
CA ASP A 135 16.77 -25.73 -3.99
C ASP A 135 15.92 -25.64 -5.27
N GLY A 136 15.16 -24.58 -5.45
CA GLY A 136 14.28 -24.30 -6.59
C GLY A 136 12.87 -24.84 -6.44
N GLU A 137 12.52 -25.43 -5.28
CA GLU A 137 11.19 -25.97 -4.98
C GLU A 137 10.67 -25.41 -3.64
N VAL A 138 9.49 -24.81 -3.64
CA VAL A 138 8.82 -24.42 -2.40
C VAL A 138 8.02 -25.57 -1.86
N ASN A 139 8.44 -26.11 -0.71
CA ASN A 139 7.82 -27.31 -0.14
C ASN A 139 7.89 -27.32 1.41
N VAL A 140 7.57 -28.48 2.02
CA VAL A 140 7.53 -28.60 3.48
C VAL A 140 8.88 -28.37 4.16
N ILE A 141 9.98 -28.52 3.44
CA ILE A 141 11.34 -28.28 4.00
C ILE A 141 11.50 -26.80 4.32
N ASP A 142 11.04 -25.91 3.44
CA ASP A 142 11.07 -24.46 3.66
C ASP A 142 10.21 -24.07 4.86
N VAL A 143 9.03 -24.68 5.00
CA VAL A 143 8.17 -24.46 6.18
C VAL A 143 8.91 -24.84 7.48
N VAL A 144 9.61 -25.97 7.49
CA VAL A 144 10.40 -26.40 8.66
C VAL A 144 11.54 -25.44 8.95
N LEU A 145 12.22 -24.93 7.92
CA LEU A 145 13.27 -23.93 8.07
C LEU A 145 12.73 -22.63 8.66
N LEU A 146 11.59 -22.16 8.19
CA LEU A 146 10.96 -20.95 8.72
C LEU A 146 10.55 -21.10 10.18
N VAL A 147 9.93 -22.23 10.53
CA VAL A 147 9.55 -22.52 11.92
C VAL A 147 10.78 -22.54 12.83
N ASN A 148 11.88 -23.14 12.39
CA ASN A 148 13.12 -23.15 13.17
C ASN A 148 13.66 -21.72 13.34
N LEU A 149 13.64 -20.91 12.29
CA LEU A 149 14.09 -19.51 12.35
C LEU A 149 13.29 -18.72 13.40
N ILE A 150 11.97 -18.89 13.45
CA ILE A 150 11.09 -18.22 14.42
C ILE A 150 11.33 -18.69 15.86
N LEU A 151 11.72 -19.95 16.04
CA LEU A 151 11.95 -20.52 17.38
C LEU A 151 13.34 -20.22 17.96
N GLU A 152 14.28 -19.79 17.12
CA GLU A 152 15.65 -19.45 17.52
C GLU A 152 15.80 -17.98 17.97
N ASP A 153 14.77 -17.13 17.74
CA ASP A 153 14.72 -15.71 18.07
C ASP A 153 14.05 -15.52 19.44
#